data_1f9aa9577619fa0ac90e2673ddfaddab
#
_entry.id   1f9aa9577619fa0ac90e2673ddfaddab
#
_cell.length_a   1.000
_cell.length_b   1.000
_cell.length_c   1.000
_cell.angle_alpha   90.00
_cell.angle_beta   90.00
_cell.angle_gamma   90.00
#
_symmetry.space_group_name_H-M   'P 1'
#
loop_
_entity.id
_entity.type
_entity.pdbx_description
1 polymer ?
#
loop_
_entity_poly.entity_id
_entity_poly.type
_entity_poly.pdbx_seq_one_letter_code
_entity_poly.pdbx_strand_id
1 'polypeptide(L)'
;ADKAGKEGFGSQFFSGLFWKTFGALFILVLTSVCAWLYGLAVLNEAPRAQAASLRITAITTLTRYALISADTSYRFDLIMALAQREGLTILPKEPYDRIVPLESDSLNDLILDNVRSSLGKKTILAQSLNGIPGLWVSFEIDGDEYWIRAERTAENPRLGANWMFWFAGMLLICALFTVRLTSRLIDPLAILRE
;
A
#
# COMPACT_ATOMS: atom_id res chain seq x y z
N ALA A 1 -9.53 -62.50 29.30
CA ALA A 1 -9.11 -61.16 29.68
C ALA A 1 -7.84 -60.77 28.91
N ASP A 2 -7.92 -60.60 27.60
CA ASP A 2 -6.81 -59.97 26.87
C ASP A 2 -7.27 -59.56 25.43
N LYS A 3 -8.12 -58.58 25.31
CA LYS A 3 -8.53 -57.96 24.04
C LYS A 3 -8.70 -56.45 24.06
N ALA A 4 -8.46 -55.76 25.18
CA ALA A 4 -8.70 -54.32 25.31
C ALA A 4 -7.46 -53.43 25.03
N GLY A 5 -6.30 -54.00 24.74
CA GLY A 5 -5.04 -53.26 24.64
C GLY A 5 -4.59 -52.82 23.21
N LYS A 6 -5.24 -53.32 22.14
CA LYS A 6 -4.73 -53.11 20.76
C LYS A 6 -5.44 -52.02 19.93
N GLU A 7 -6.57 -51.56 20.35
CA GLU A 7 -7.35 -50.58 19.55
C GLU A 7 -6.94 -49.12 19.74
N GLY A 8 -6.28 -48.77 20.85
CA GLY A 8 -5.86 -47.40 21.13
C GLY A 8 -4.59 -46.91 20.46
N PHE A 9 -3.70 -47.83 20.06
CA PHE A 9 -2.37 -47.47 19.57
C PHE A 9 -2.36 -47.04 18.08
N GLY A 10 -3.22 -47.64 17.28
CA GLY A 10 -3.33 -47.31 15.83
C GLY A 10 -3.98 -45.95 15.56
N SER A 11 -5.01 -45.58 16.33
CA SER A 11 -5.74 -44.32 16.12
C SER A 11 -4.93 -43.09 16.56
N GLN A 12 -4.14 -43.21 17.61
CA GLN A 12 -3.25 -42.11 18.06
C GLN A 12 -2.07 -41.87 17.11
N PHE A 13 -1.56 -42.94 16.51
CA PHE A 13 -0.43 -42.85 15.56
C PHE A 13 -0.87 -42.23 14.23
N PHE A 14 -2.05 -42.55 13.74
CA PHE A 14 -2.63 -41.96 12.52
C PHE A 14 -3.02 -40.51 12.73
N SER A 15 -3.54 -40.12 13.88
CA SER A 15 -3.84 -38.71 14.18
C SER A 15 -2.56 -37.86 14.26
N GLY A 16 -1.50 -38.39 14.86
CA GLY A 16 -0.23 -37.68 14.98
C GLY A 16 0.50 -37.48 13.64
N LEU A 17 0.48 -38.50 12.76
CA LEU A 17 1.08 -38.42 11.43
C LEU A 17 0.29 -37.48 10.54
N PHE A 18 -1.05 -37.54 10.59
CA PHE A 18 -1.94 -36.64 9.87
C PHE A 18 -1.71 -35.19 10.25
N TRP A 19 -1.66 -34.86 11.53
CA TRP A 19 -1.38 -33.51 12.00
C TRP A 19 0.00 -33.00 11.56
N LYS A 20 1.00 -33.84 11.55
CA LYS A 20 2.36 -33.46 11.08
C LYS A 20 2.38 -33.17 9.60
N THR A 21 1.77 -34.03 8.77
CA THR A 21 1.73 -33.83 7.31
C THR A 21 0.83 -32.66 6.92
N PHE A 22 -0.33 -32.51 7.58
CA PHE A 22 -1.22 -31.39 7.40
C PHE A 22 -0.56 -30.06 7.80
N GLY A 23 0.10 -30.03 8.97
CA GLY A 23 0.84 -28.86 9.42
C GLY A 23 1.96 -28.46 8.49
N ALA A 24 2.72 -29.43 7.98
CA ALA A 24 3.79 -29.15 7.02
C ALA A 24 3.27 -28.58 5.69
N LEU A 25 2.19 -29.17 5.15
CA LEU A 25 1.53 -28.65 3.94
C LEU A 25 0.92 -27.26 4.16
N PHE A 26 0.28 -27.04 5.29
CA PHE A 26 -0.29 -25.76 5.64
C PHE A 26 0.77 -24.65 5.74
N ILE A 27 1.90 -24.94 6.40
CA ILE A 27 3.03 -24.01 6.48
C ILE A 27 3.62 -23.73 5.10
N LEU A 28 3.76 -24.76 4.25
CA LEU A 28 4.28 -24.61 2.90
C LEU A 28 3.38 -23.70 2.05
N VAL A 29 2.06 -23.89 2.10
CA VAL A 29 1.10 -23.06 1.39
C VAL A 29 1.11 -21.65 1.93
N LEU A 30 1.13 -21.49 3.26
CA LEU A 30 1.15 -20.18 3.91
C LEU A 30 2.42 -19.39 3.53
N THR A 31 3.59 -20.02 3.58
CA THR A 31 4.85 -19.37 3.18
C THR A 31 4.87 -19.01 1.70
N SER A 32 4.35 -19.88 0.84
CA SER A 32 4.23 -19.61 -0.60
C SER A 32 3.34 -18.40 -0.88
N VAL A 33 2.20 -18.31 -0.21
CA VAL A 33 1.27 -17.19 -0.36
C VAL A 33 1.88 -15.90 0.19
N CYS A 34 2.53 -15.94 1.36
CA CYS A 34 3.21 -14.77 1.92
C CYS A 34 4.33 -14.28 0.98
N ALA A 35 5.12 -15.18 0.42
CA ALA A 35 6.16 -14.83 -0.54
C ALA A 35 5.58 -14.20 -1.81
N TRP A 36 4.47 -14.73 -2.33
CA TRP A 36 3.78 -14.18 -3.50
C TRP A 36 3.20 -12.78 -3.23
N LEU A 37 2.57 -12.59 -2.07
CA LEU A 37 2.04 -11.29 -1.66
C LEU A 37 3.14 -10.24 -1.47
N TYR A 38 4.26 -10.64 -0.87
CA TYR A 38 5.42 -9.77 -0.75
C TYR A 38 5.99 -9.39 -2.12
N GLY A 39 6.12 -10.35 -3.03
CA GLY A 39 6.55 -10.09 -4.40
C GLY A 39 5.63 -9.12 -5.14
N LEU A 40 4.30 -9.27 -5.01
CA LEU A 40 3.33 -8.33 -5.57
C LEU A 40 3.45 -6.92 -4.97
N ALA A 41 3.68 -6.81 -3.67
CA ALA A 41 3.85 -5.51 -3.00
C ALA A 41 5.05 -4.78 -3.59
N VAL A 42 6.21 -5.46 -3.68
CA VAL A 42 7.45 -4.90 -4.22
C VAL A 42 7.31 -4.53 -5.71
N LEU A 43 6.69 -5.39 -6.52
CA LEU A 43 6.49 -5.13 -7.95
C LEU A 43 5.54 -3.94 -8.23
N ASN A 44 4.66 -3.61 -7.29
CA ASN A 44 3.72 -2.51 -7.44
C ASN A 44 4.26 -1.15 -6.96
N GLU A 45 5.43 -1.08 -6.35
CA GLU A 45 6.01 0.19 -5.87
C GLU A 45 6.37 1.13 -7.03
N ALA A 46 7.06 0.64 -8.05
CA ALA A 46 7.47 1.45 -9.19
C ALA A 46 6.30 2.06 -9.97
N PRO A 47 5.25 1.31 -10.39
CA PRO A 47 4.11 1.92 -11.08
C PRO A 47 3.31 2.87 -10.20
N ARG A 48 3.24 2.64 -8.89
CA ARG A 48 2.60 3.58 -7.95
C ARG A 48 3.37 4.88 -7.83
N ALA A 49 4.70 4.80 -7.68
CA ALA A 49 5.57 5.98 -7.65
C ALA A 49 5.43 6.79 -8.94
N GLN A 50 5.40 6.11 -10.10
CA GLN A 50 5.24 6.76 -11.39
C GLN A 50 3.88 7.45 -11.52
N ALA A 51 2.79 6.80 -11.15
CA ALA A 51 1.46 7.40 -11.20
C ALA A 51 1.34 8.62 -10.29
N ALA A 52 1.88 8.54 -9.06
CA ALA A 52 1.89 9.66 -8.12
C ALA A 52 2.74 10.82 -8.64
N SER A 53 3.94 10.55 -9.15
CA SER A 53 4.83 11.58 -9.67
C SER A 53 4.26 12.27 -10.90
N LEU A 54 3.64 11.54 -11.84
CA LEU A 54 2.99 12.11 -13.01
C LEU A 54 1.85 13.06 -12.61
N ARG A 55 1.04 12.68 -11.64
CA ARG A 55 -0.06 13.53 -11.15
C ARG A 55 0.48 14.80 -10.50
N ILE A 56 1.47 14.68 -9.62
CA ILE A 56 2.13 15.82 -8.97
C ILE A 56 2.73 16.75 -10.01
N THR A 57 3.49 16.20 -10.95
CA THR A 57 4.13 16.95 -12.03
C THR A 57 3.10 17.66 -12.92
N ALA A 58 2.02 16.97 -13.29
CA ALA A 58 0.97 17.55 -14.13
C ALA A 58 0.30 18.73 -13.44
N ILE A 59 -0.11 18.59 -12.18
CA ILE A 59 -0.75 19.68 -11.42
C ILE A 59 0.21 20.85 -11.28
N THR A 60 1.45 20.61 -10.86
CA THR A 60 2.45 21.68 -10.67
C THR A 60 2.79 22.38 -11.99
N THR A 61 2.95 21.62 -13.08
CA THR A 61 3.27 22.17 -14.39
C THR A 61 2.10 22.99 -14.95
N LEU A 62 0.88 22.47 -14.88
CA LEU A 62 -0.30 23.22 -15.34
C LEU A 62 -0.49 24.51 -14.54
N THR A 63 -0.36 24.45 -13.22
CA THR A 63 -0.44 25.63 -12.36
C THR A 63 0.65 26.63 -12.69
N ARG A 64 1.89 26.16 -12.88
CA ARG A 64 3.00 27.01 -13.28
C ARG A 64 2.72 27.72 -14.61
N TYR A 65 2.29 26.99 -15.65
CA TYR A 65 1.95 27.60 -16.93
C TYR A 65 0.79 28.59 -16.84
N ALA A 66 -0.24 28.29 -16.07
CA ALA A 66 -1.35 29.20 -15.84
C ALA A 66 -0.87 30.52 -15.19
N LEU A 67 0.00 30.43 -14.20
CA LEU A 67 0.54 31.59 -13.49
C LEU A 67 1.55 32.39 -14.34
N ILE A 68 2.35 31.73 -15.19
CA ILE A 68 3.25 32.41 -16.11
C ILE A 68 2.45 33.15 -17.21
N SER A 69 1.36 32.55 -17.70
CA SER A 69 0.52 33.14 -18.74
C SER A 69 -0.35 34.29 -18.22
N ALA A 70 -0.55 34.37 -16.90
CA ALA A 70 -1.28 35.47 -16.28
C ALA A 70 -0.36 36.69 -16.14
N ASP A 71 -0.90 37.88 -16.43
CA ASP A 71 -0.20 39.13 -16.14
C ASP A 71 0.08 39.21 -14.62
N THR A 72 1.23 39.78 -14.26
CA THR A 72 1.72 39.84 -12.87
C THR A 72 0.67 40.47 -11.92
N SER A 73 -0.10 41.45 -12.41
CA SER A 73 -1.17 42.10 -11.66
C SER A 73 -2.34 41.19 -11.31
N TYR A 74 -2.59 40.13 -12.11
CA TYR A 74 -3.70 39.20 -11.93
C TYR A 74 -3.30 37.87 -11.30
N ARG A 75 -2.02 37.65 -11.04
CA ARG A 75 -1.50 36.38 -10.47
C ARG A 75 -2.13 36.07 -9.11
N PHE A 76 -2.27 37.08 -8.26
CA PHE A 76 -2.88 36.92 -6.93
C PHE A 76 -4.34 36.50 -7.05
N ASP A 77 -5.11 37.14 -7.93
CA ASP A 77 -6.51 36.81 -8.15
C ASP A 77 -6.68 35.41 -8.72
N LEU A 78 -5.75 35.00 -9.60
CA LEU A 78 -5.76 33.64 -10.15
C LEU A 78 -5.43 32.60 -9.07
N ILE A 79 -4.46 32.86 -8.20
CA ILE A 79 -4.15 31.96 -7.07
C ILE A 79 -5.36 31.81 -6.15
N MET A 80 -6.06 32.91 -5.84
CA MET A 80 -7.27 32.89 -5.03
C MET A 80 -8.41 32.13 -5.72
N ALA A 81 -8.58 32.32 -7.02
CA ALA A 81 -9.58 31.59 -7.80
C ALA A 81 -9.31 30.10 -7.85
N LEU A 82 -8.05 29.68 -8.04
CA LEU A 82 -7.63 28.27 -8.01
C LEU A 82 -7.85 27.66 -6.61
N ALA A 83 -7.54 28.40 -5.55
CA ALA A 83 -7.79 27.96 -4.19
C ALA A 83 -9.28 27.75 -3.90
N GLN A 84 -10.14 28.64 -4.36
CA GLN A 84 -11.58 28.57 -4.09
C GLN A 84 -12.32 27.54 -4.94
N ARG A 85 -11.94 27.40 -6.21
CA ARG A 85 -12.64 26.50 -7.15
C ARG A 85 -12.12 25.08 -7.16
N GLU A 86 -10.79 24.94 -7.16
CA GLU A 86 -10.13 23.64 -7.33
C GLU A 86 -9.57 23.08 -6.01
N GLY A 87 -9.66 23.85 -4.91
CA GLY A 87 -9.11 23.44 -3.61
C GLY A 87 -7.57 23.40 -3.59
N LEU A 88 -6.92 23.98 -4.60
CA LEU A 88 -5.45 24.02 -4.69
C LEU A 88 -4.92 25.06 -3.73
N THR A 89 -4.11 24.67 -2.77
CA THR A 89 -3.43 25.60 -1.87
C THR A 89 -2.08 25.96 -2.47
N ILE A 90 -1.90 27.24 -2.84
CA ILE A 90 -0.64 27.77 -3.35
C ILE A 90 -0.20 28.87 -2.39
N LEU A 91 1.03 28.79 -1.91
CA LEU A 91 1.62 29.74 -0.97
C LEU A 91 2.97 30.23 -1.52
N PRO A 92 3.32 31.52 -1.31
CA PRO A 92 4.69 31.96 -1.58
C PRO A 92 5.64 31.25 -0.60
N LYS A 93 6.85 30.95 -1.06
CA LYS A 93 7.87 30.36 -0.20
C LYS A 93 8.57 31.46 0.58
N GLU A 94 8.53 31.34 1.90
CA GLU A 94 9.14 32.32 2.81
C GLU A 94 10.44 31.74 3.45
N PRO A 95 11.42 32.60 3.80
CA PRO A 95 12.67 32.14 4.42
C PRO A 95 12.49 31.45 5.78
N TYR A 96 11.37 31.70 6.44
CA TYR A 96 11.05 31.17 7.77
C TYR A 96 10.09 29.99 7.75
N ASP A 97 9.80 29.43 6.58
CA ASP A 97 8.91 28.29 6.44
C ASP A 97 9.42 27.09 7.23
N ARG A 98 8.56 26.53 8.08
CA ARG A 98 8.82 25.28 8.80
C ARG A 98 8.45 24.11 7.92
N ILE A 99 9.47 23.46 7.38
CA ILE A 99 9.33 22.35 6.44
C ILE A 99 9.60 21.05 7.19
N VAL A 100 8.67 20.10 7.13
CA VAL A 100 8.95 18.71 7.51
C VAL A 100 9.20 17.95 6.21
N PRO A 101 10.43 17.49 5.96
CA PRO A 101 10.74 16.75 4.73
C PRO A 101 9.92 15.48 4.63
N LEU A 102 9.78 14.98 3.41
CA LEU A 102 9.14 13.69 3.15
C LEU A 102 9.96 12.58 3.80
N GLU A 103 9.29 11.66 4.49
CA GLU A 103 9.95 10.51 5.12
C GLU A 103 10.63 9.66 4.06
N SER A 104 11.90 9.28 4.31
CA SER A 104 12.70 8.48 3.39
C SER A 104 12.19 7.04 3.43
N ASP A 105 11.51 6.63 2.38
CA ASP A 105 11.00 5.30 2.13
C ASP A 105 11.17 5.01 0.64
N SER A 106 11.30 3.75 0.25
CA SER A 106 11.58 3.36 -1.14
C SER A 106 10.61 3.98 -2.14
N LEU A 107 9.33 4.04 -1.79
CA LEU A 107 8.29 4.67 -2.61
C LEU A 107 8.46 6.19 -2.70
N ASN A 108 8.71 6.84 -1.57
CA ASN A 108 8.86 8.29 -1.51
C ASN A 108 10.13 8.76 -2.23
N ASP A 109 11.21 8.01 -2.12
CA ASP A 109 12.47 8.29 -2.81
C ASP A 109 12.29 8.19 -4.34
N LEU A 110 11.57 7.17 -4.83
CA LEU A 110 11.21 7.04 -6.24
C LEU A 110 10.31 8.18 -6.73
N ILE A 111 9.34 8.60 -5.92
CA ILE A 111 8.49 9.75 -6.24
C ILE A 111 9.34 11.02 -6.33
N LEU A 112 10.22 11.25 -5.36
CA LEU A 112 11.10 12.42 -5.31
C LEU A 112 12.01 12.48 -6.54
N ASP A 113 12.63 11.37 -6.92
CA ASP A 113 13.51 11.30 -8.09
C ASP A 113 12.74 11.55 -9.39
N ASN A 114 11.56 10.97 -9.56
CA ASN A 114 10.72 11.19 -10.72
C ASN A 114 10.23 12.65 -10.81
N VAL A 115 9.82 13.25 -9.69
CA VAL A 115 9.39 14.66 -9.65
C VAL A 115 10.56 15.59 -9.95
N ARG A 116 11.73 15.35 -9.36
CA ARG A 116 12.94 16.15 -9.62
C ARG A 116 13.44 16.04 -11.07
N SER A 117 13.28 14.90 -11.69
CA SER A 117 13.62 14.72 -13.11
C SER A 117 12.73 15.55 -14.03
N SER A 118 11.46 15.78 -13.62
CA SER A 118 10.46 16.48 -14.41
C SER A 118 10.39 17.98 -14.12
N LEU A 119 10.44 18.38 -12.84
CA LEU A 119 10.29 19.77 -12.40
C LEU A 119 11.61 20.49 -12.14
N GLY A 120 12.70 19.74 -12.03
CA GLY A 120 14.05 20.26 -11.79
C GLY A 120 14.62 19.81 -10.45
N LYS A 121 15.97 19.74 -10.39
CA LYS A 121 16.72 19.23 -9.22
C LYS A 121 16.54 20.03 -7.94
N LYS A 122 16.14 21.31 -8.04
CA LYS A 122 15.91 22.20 -6.90
C LYS A 122 14.55 21.97 -6.23
N THR A 123 13.67 21.18 -6.86
CA THR A 123 12.32 20.91 -6.31
C THR A 123 12.42 20.18 -4.96
N ILE A 124 11.72 20.72 -3.98
CA ILE A 124 11.61 20.18 -2.63
C ILE A 124 10.23 19.59 -2.45
N LEU A 125 10.16 18.37 -1.90
CA LEU A 125 8.92 17.76 -1.45
C LEU A 125 8.91 17.75 0.07
N ALA A 126 7.76 18.15 0.66
CA ALA A 126 7.59 18.17 2.10
C ALA A 126 6.27 17.49 2.51
N GLN A 127 6.29 16.83 3.66
CA GLN A 127 5.13 16.17 4.26
C GLN A 127 4.22 17.15 5.00
N SER A 128 4.78 18.25 5.48
CA SER A 128 4.01 19.36 6.04
C SER A 128 4.74 20.68 5.84
N LEU A 129 3.97 21.75 5.74
CA LEU A 129 4.45 23.12 5.65
C LEU A 129 3.73 23.95 6.70
N ASN A 130 4.48 24.64 7.57
CA ASN A 130 3.97 25.50 8.64
C ASN A 130 2.92 24.82 9.54
N GLY A 131 3.08 23.49 9.78
CA GLY A 131 2.14 22.69 10.56
C GLY A 131 0.91 22.21 9.78
N ILE A 132 0.76 22.58 8.51
CA ILE A 132 -0.33 22.12 7.65
C ILE A 132 0.11 20.80 6.99
N PRO A 133 -0.52 19.66 7.31
CA PRO A 133 -0.18 18.39 6.72
C PRO A 133 -0.61 18.32 5.25
N GLY A 134 0.18 17.66 4.43
CA GLY A 134 -0.08 17.47 3.00
C GLY A 134 1.22 17.28 2.23
N LEU A 135 1.12 16.83 1.00
CA LEU A 135 2.28 16.76 0.13
C LEU A 135 2.51 18.13 -0.51
N TRP A 136 3.54 18.81 -0.07
CA TRP A 136 3.92 20.12 -0.56
C TRP A 136 5.05 20.01 -1.56
N VAL A 137 4.93 20.71 -2.67
CA VAL A 137 5.91 20.71 -3.76
C VAL A 137 6.35 22.15 -4.03
N SER A 138 7.66 22.39 -4.01
CA SER A 138 8.20 23.70 -4.37
C SER A 138 8.35 23.82 -5.89
N PHE A 139 8.04 25.00 -6.43
CA PHE A 139 8.29 25.35 -7.83
C PHE A 139 8.62 26.84 -7.96
N GLU A 140 9.27 27.21 -9.06
CA GLU A 140 9.78 28.56 -9.31
C GLU A 140 9.08 29.19 -10.52
N ILE A 141 8.71 30.46 -10.40
CA ILE A 141 8.16 31.29 -11.48
C ILE A 141 8.87 32.64 -11.47
N ASP A 142 9.55 32.98 -12.56
CA ASP A 142 10.24 34.29 -12.76
C ASP A 142 11.19 34.69 -11.62
N GLY A 143 11.78 33.70 -10.92
CA GLY A 143 12.68 33.92 -9.80
C GLY A 143 11.99 33.85 -8.43
N ASP A 144 10.69 33.87 -8.37
CA ASP A 144 9.91 33.70 -7.14
C ASP A 144 9.60 32.22 -6.90
N GLU A 145 9.80 31.76 -5.66
CA GLU A 145 9.52 30.39 -5.27
C GLU A 145 8.15 30.28 -4.59
N TYR A 146 7.41 29.23 -4.94
CA TYR A 146 6.07 28.94 -4.42
C TYR A 146 5.96 27.50 -3.94
N TRP A 147 5.03 27.27 -3.03
CA TRP A 147 4.58 25.95 -2.60
C TRP A 147 3.20 25.66 -3.19
N ILE A 148 3.02 24.47 -3.72
CA ILE A 148 1.70 23.93 -4.06
C ILE A 148 1.44 22.69 -3.22
N ARG A 149 0.25 22.63 -2.64
CA ARG A 149 -0.22 21.44 -1.95
C ARG A 149 -0.84 20.49 -2.95
N ALA A 150 -0.13 19.40 -3.24
CA ALA A 150 -0.70 18.30 -3.99
C ALA A 150 -1.58 17.46 -3.05
N GLU A 151 -2.82 17.21 -3.44
CA GLU A 151 -3.64 16.23 -2.71
C GLU A 151 -2.92 14.89 -2.76
N ARG A 152 -2.39 14.46 -1.63
CA ARG A 152 -2.00 13.07 -1.47
C ARG A 152 -3.32 12.31 -1.55
N THR A 153 -3.58 11.66 -2.68
CA THR A 153 -4.65 10.67 -2.72
C THR A 153 -4.31 9.71 -1.60
N ALA A 154 -5.01 9.86 -0.48
CA ALA A 154 -4.90 8.90 0.59
C ALA A 154 -5.23 7.57 -0.08
N GLU A 155 -4.17 6.82 -0.43
CA GLU A 155 -4.36 5.42 -0.76
C GLU A 155 -5.11 4.87 0.43
N ASN A 156 -6.36 4.54 0.20
CA ASN A 156 -7.28 4.11 1.24
C ASN A 156 -6.62 2.88 1.88
N PRO A 157 -5.98 2.97 3.05
CA PRO A 157 -5.33 1.82 3.68
C PRO A 157 -6.36 0.74 4.02
N ARG A 158 -7.65 1.09 3.88
CA ARG A 158 -8.79 0.18 4.06
C ARG A 158 -8.90 -0.88 2.96
N LEU A 159 -8.34 -0.65 1.76
CA LEU A 159 -8.24 -1.70 0.74
C LEU A 159 -7.26 -2.80 1.15
N GLY A 160 -6.18 -2.45 1.87
CA GLY A 160 -5.22 -3.42 2.40
C GLY A 160 -5.78 -4.30 3.52
N ALA A 161 -6.65 -3.78 4.38
CA ALA A 161 -7.22 -4.56 5.47
C ALA A 161 -8.36 -5.47 5.01
N ASN A 162 -9.17 -5.01 4.04
CA ASN A 162 -10.34 -5.77 3.59
C ASN A 162 -9.99 -7.10 2.91
N TRP A 163 -8.94 -7.15 2.10
CA TRP A 163 -8.54 -8.40 1.45
C TRP A 163 -7.88 -9.39 2.41
N MET A 164 -7.26 -8.92 3.52
CA MET A 164 -6.78 -9.79 4.58
C MET A 164 -7.93 -10.56 5.25
N PHE A 165 -9.08 -9.92 5.48
CA PHE A 165 -10.27 -10.61 6.00
C PHE A 165 -10.82 -11.65 5.03
N TRP A 166 -10.88 -11.33 3.72
CA TRP A 166 -11.27 -12.28 2.69
C TRP A 166 -10.30 -13.46 2.60
N PHE A 167 -9.01 -13.18 2.72
CA PHE A 167 -7.98 -14.20 2.69
C PHE A 167 -8.01 -15.12 3.93
N ALA A 168 -8.16 -14.53 5.12
CA ALA A 168 -8.35 -15.28 6.36
C ALA A 168 -9.61 -16.15 6.31
N GLY A 169 -10.72 -15.62 5.80
CA GLY A 169 -11.96 -16.36 5.58
C GLY A 169 -11.79 -17.55 4.63
N MET A 170 -11.07 -17.34 3.51
CA MET A 170 -10.80 -18.40 2.54
C MET A 170 -9.91 -19.51 3.14
N LEU A 171 -8.89 -19.16 3.91
CA LEU A 171 -8.05 -20.12 4.63
C LEU A 171 -8.87 -20.94 5.63
N LEU A 172 -9.77 -20.31 6.35
CA LEU A 172 -10.64 -20.97 7.32
C LEU A 172 -11.60 -21.95 6.64
N ILE A 173 -12.17 -21.56 5.50
CA ILE A 173 -13.03 -22.44 4.68
C ILE A 173 -12.23 -23.63 4.15
N CYS A 174 -11.02 -23.42 3.62
CA CYS A 174 -10.14 -24.49 3.16
C CYS A 174 -9.77 -25.45 4.29
N ALA A 175 -9.46 -24.94 5.48
CA ALA A 175 -9.15 -25.77 6.66
C ALA A 175 -10.36 -26.62 7.07
N LEU A 176 -11.55 -26.03 7.18
CA LEU A 176 -12.79 -26.75 7.50
C LEU A 176 -13.13 -27.83 6.46
N PHE A 177 -12.97 -27.48 5.19
CA PHE A 177 -13.21 -28.42 4.07
C PHE A 177 -12.25 -29.61 4.12
N THR A 178 -10.97 -29.35 4.39
CA THR A 178 -9.94 -30.39 4.51
C THR A 178 -10.23 -31.33 5.67
N VAL A 179 -10.57 -30.78 6.85
CA VAL A 179 -10.97 -31.60 8.02
C VAL A 179 -12.19 -32.45 7.70
N ARG A 180 -13.20 -31.88 7.03
CA ARG A 180 -14.43 -32.60 6.70
C ARG A 180 -14.22 -33.68 5.62
N LEU A 181 -13.35 -33.45 4.63
CA LEU A 181 -13.01 -34.46 3.64
C LEU A 181 -12.25 -35.63 4.28
N THR A 182 -11.31 -35.33 5.15
CA THR A 182 -10.51 -36.33 5.82
C THR A 182 -11.36 -37.19 6.77
N SER A 183 -12.30 -36.59 7.51
CA SER A 183 -13.20 -37.36 8.37
C SER A 183 -14.10 -38.29 7.58
N ARG A 184 -14.55 -37.90 6.37
CA ARG A 184 -15.37 -38.78 5.52
C ARG A 184 -14.60 -39.90 4.84
N LEU A 185 -13.29 -39.74 4.60
CA LEU A 185 -12.46 -40.78 3.98
C LEU A 185 -11.96 -41.82 4.99
N ILE A 186 -11.89 -41.50 6.28
CA ILE A 186 -11.41 -42.39 7.31
C ILE A 186 -12.51 -43.30 7.87
N ASP A 187 -13.78 -42.82 7.92
CA ASP A 187 -14.90 -43.59 8.42
C ASP A 187 -15.20 -44.89 7.64
N PRO A 188 -15.15 -44.97 6.30
CA PRO A 188 -15.45 -46.22 5.59
C PRO A 188 -14.33 -47.27 5.68
N LEU A 189 -13.10 -46.91 6.02
CA LEU A 189 -12.01 -47.87 6.18
C LEU A 189 -12.05 -48.62 7.52
N ALA A 190 -12.78 -48.12 8.48
CA ALA A 190 -13.00 -48.80 9.76
C ALA A 190 -13.99 -49.99 9.62
N ILE A 191 -14.90 -49.97 8.62
CA ILE A 191 -15.93 -50.98 8.38
C ILE A 191 -15.37 -52.18 7.60
N LEU A 192 -14.27 -52.06 6.89
CA LEU A 192 -13.65 -53.18 6.11
C LEU A 192 -12.70 -54.05 6.94
N ARG A 193 -12.69 -53.86 8.26
CA ARG A 193 -11.76 -54.57 9.17
C ARG A 193 -12.47 -55.58 10.09
N GLU A 194 -13.73 -55.97 9.78
CA GLU A 194 -14.37 -57.14 10.34
C GLU A 194 -14.24 -58.40 9.52
#